data_a45e2fc34c398c04ebe871240202d4e7
#
_entry.id   a45e2fc34c398c04ebe871240202d4e7
#
_cell.length_a   1.000
_cell.length_b   1.000
_cell.length_c   1.000
_cell.angle_alpha   90.00
_cell.angle_beta   90.00
_cell.angle_gamma   90.00
#
_symmetry.space_group_name_H-M   'P 1'
#
loop_
_entity.id
_entity.type
_entity.pdbx_description
1 polymer ?
#
loop_
_entity_poly.entity_id
_entity_poly.type
_entity_poly.pdbx_seq_one_letter_code
_entity_poly.pdbx_strand_id
1 'polypeptide(L)'
;EGLADLRDRVLPEVAEIRARHEGQASAIVAHGGVVRVVLADVLDLPDAAFFRLDQPYGALSVVDWSDGVPVVRVAGAVLYSPA
;
A
#
# COMPACT_ATOMS: atom_id res chain seq x y z
N GLU A 1 -17.82 5.75 5.02
CA GLU A 1 -16.56 6.50 5.01
C GLU A 1 -16.10 6.68 3.56
N GLY A 2 -15.77 7.91 3.18
CA GLY A 2 -15.29 8.19 1.83
C GLY A 2 -13.80 7.90 1.68
N LEU A 3 -13.30 7.98 0.45
CA LEU A 3 -11.89 7.72 0.15
C LEU A 3 -10.96 8.69 0.87
N ALA A 4 -11.33 9.98 0.96
CA ALA A 4 -10.54 10.97 1.69
C ALA A 4 -10.44 10.64 3.17
N ASP A 5 -11.51 10.18 3.78
CA ASP A 5 -11.51 9.77 5.19
C ASP A 5 -10.60 8.57 5.43
N LEU A 6 -10.67 7.61 4.52
CA LEU A 6 -9.81 6.42 4.58
C LEU A 6 -8.33 6.82 4.46
N ARG A 7 -8.02 7.70 3.52
CA ARG A 7 -6.67 8.21 3.32
C ARG A 7 -6.15 8.94 4.56
N ASP A 8 -6.98 9.80 5.16
CA ASP A 8 -6.61 10.57 6.35
C ASP A 8 -6.37 9.69 7.56
N ARG A 9 -6.98 8.51 7.61
CA ARG A 9 -6.78 7.55 8.67
C ARG A 9 -5.55 6.66 8.44
N VAL A 10 -5.33 6.23 7.21
CA VAL A 10 -4.31 5.23 6.86
C VAL A 10 -2.92 5.83 6.72
N LEU A 11 -2.78 6.93 5.99
CA LEU A 11 -1.45 7.46 5.67
C LEU A 11 -0.64 7.90 6.89
N PRO A 12 -1.21 8.56 7.91
CA PRO A 12 -0.45 8.88 9.11
C PRO A 12 0.05 7.63 9.85
N GLU A 13 -0.76 6.56 9.88
CA GLU A 13 -0.37 5.30 10.52
C GLU A 13 0.82 4.66 9.80
N VAL A 14 0.79 4.64 8.49
CA VAL A 14 1.88 4.09 7.68
C VAL A 14 3.15 4.92 7.88
N ALA A 15 3.03 6.24 7.90
CA ALA A 15 4.16 7.13 8.14
C ALA A 15 4.80 6.87 9.51
N GLU A 16 3.98 6.64 10.53
CA GLU A 16 4.47 6.33 11.88
C GLU A 16 5.19 4.99 11.93
N ILE A 17 4.65 3.96 11.27
CA ILE A 17 5.29 2.65 11.21
C ILE A 17 6.65 2.77 10.52
N ARG A 18 6.74 3.51 9.42
CA ARG A 18 8.01 3.75 8.72
C ARG A 18 9.03 4.45 9.60
N ALA A 19 8.59 5.47 10.32
CA ALA A 19 9.49 6.24 11.21
C ALA A 19 10.05 5.37 12.33
N ARG A 20 9.23 4.48 12.91
CA ARG A 20 9.66 3.59 14.00
C ARG A 20 10.61 2.48 13.53
N HIS A 21 10.55 2.10 12.26
CA HIS A 21 11.30 0.97 11.72
C HIS A 21 12.23 1.39 10.57
N GLU A 22 12.74 2.60 10.64
CA GLU A 22 13.64 3.13 9.63
C GLU A 22 14.85 2.20 9.44
N GLY A 23 15.17 1.89 8.19
CA GLY A 23 16.23 0.96 7.86
C GLY A 23 15.87 -0.51 7.99
N GLN A 24 14.60 -0.81 8.32
CA GLN A 24 14.11 -2.17 8.50
C GLN A 24 12.95 -2.47 7.55
N ALA A 25 12.70 -3.75 7.33
CA ALA A 25 11.49 -4.18 6.64
C ALA A 25 10.35 -4.35 7.63
N SER A 26 9.15 -3.90 7.27
CA SER A 26 7.94 -4.09 8.07
C SER A 26 6.87 -4.72 7.20
N ALA A 27 6.08 -5.60 7.79
CA ALA A 27 4.91 -6.19 7.12
C ALA A 27 3.64 -5.66 7.77
N ILE A 28 2.69 -5.25 6.94
CA ILE A 28 1.38 -4.78 7.39
C ILE A 28 0.33 -5.68 6.75
N VAL A 29 -0.52 -6.27 7.57
CA VAL A 29 -1.65 -7.09 7.08
C VAL A 29 -2.89 -6.23 7.14
N ALA A 30 -3.53 -6.03 5.98
CA ALA A 30 -4.67 -5.14 5.87
C ALA A 30 -5.59 -5.56 4.72
N HIS A 31 -6.76 -4.94 4.67
CA HIS A 31 -7.70 -5.14 3.56
C HIS A 31 -7.27 -4.38 2.32
N GLY A 32 -7.79 -4.79 1.16
CA GLY A 32 -7.42 -4.23 -0.13
C GLY A 32 -7.59 -2.71 -0.25
N GLY A 33 -8.61 -2.15 0.42
CA GLY A 33 -8.81 -0.70 0.43
C GLY A 33 -7.64 0.05 1.06
N VAL A 34 -7.11 -0.46 2.16
CA VAL A 34 -5.95 0.12 2.85
C VAL A 34 -4.70 0.03 1.97
N VAL A 35 -4.47 -1.14 1.37
CA VAL A 35 -3.31 -1.34 0.48
C VAL A 35 -3.39 -0.41 -0.72
N ARG A 36 -4.58 -0.26 -1.32
CA ARG A 36 -4.78 0.66 -2.46
C ARG A 36 -4.46 2.10 -2.09
N VAL A 37 -4.84 2.53 -0.88
CA VAL A 37 -4.53 3.90 -0.41
C VAL A 37 -3.03 4.13 -0.39
N VAL A 38 -2.27 3.20 0.15
CA VAL A 38 -0.81 3.30 0.22
C VAL A 38 -0.19 3.32 -1.18
N LEU A 39 -0.60 2.40 -2.05
CA LEU A 39 -0.06 2.33 -3.41
C LEU A 39 -0.43 3.56 -4.23
N ALA A 40 -1.67 4.03 -4.12
CA ALA A 40 -2.11 5.22 -4.83
C ALA A 40 -1.33 6.47 -4.38
N ASP A 41 -1.06 6.59 -3.08
CA ASP A 41 -0.27 7.69 -2.54
C ASP A 41 1.16 7.64 -3.07
N VAL A 42 1.79 6.48 -3.02
CA VAL A 42 3.17 6.27 -3.49
C VAL A 42 3.30 6.60 -4.98
N LEU A 43 2.29 6.25 -5.78
CA LEU A 43 2.30 6.43 -7.23
C LEU A 43 1.68 7.75 -7.69
N ASP A 44 1.24 8.60 -6.76
CA ASP A 44 0.53 9.87 -7.07
C ASP A 44 -0.68 9.66 -7.99
N LEU A 45 -1.44 8.60 -7.76
CA LEU A 45 -2.61 8.30 -8.58
C LEU A 45 -3.80 9.16 -8.19
N PRO A 46 -4.56 9.65 -9.17
CA PRO A 46 -5.82 10.34 -8.88
C PRO A 46 -6.87 9.35 -8.35
N ASP A 47 -7.85 9.88 -7.62
CA ASP A 47 -8.92 9.05 -7.04
C ASP A 47 -9.65 8.22 -8.11
N ALA A 48 -9.79 8.73 -9.31
CA ALA A 48 -10.44 8.02 -10.42
C ALA A 48 -9.70 6.72 -10.81
N ALA A 49 -8.42 6.61 -10.48
CA ALA A 49 -7.62 5.43 -10.82
C ALA A 49 -7.53 4.41 -9.66
N PHE A 50 -8.16 4.70 -8.54
CA PHE A 50 -8.01 3.91 -7.30
C PHE A 50 -8.28 2.42 -7.51
N PHE A 51 -9.38 2.08 -8.17
CA PHE A 51 -9.78 0.68 -8.39
C PHE A 51 -9.08 0.03 -9.59
N ARG A 52 -8.17 0.73 -10.24
CA ARG A 52 -7.31 0.14 -11.25
C ARG A 52 -6.16 -0.66 -10.63
N LEU A 53 -5.96 -0.50 -9.32
CA LEU A 53 -5.02 -1.31 -8.56
C LEU A 53 -5.75 -2.58 -8.10
N ASP A 54 -5.46 -3.70 -8.73
CA ASP A 54 -6.04 -4.97 -8.35
C ASP A 54 -5.37 -5.48 -7.07
N GLN A 55 -6.20 -5.77 -6.06
CA GLN A 55 -5.72 -6.29 -4.78
C GLN A 55 -6.51 -7.54 -4.42
N PRO A 56 -6.17 -8.69 -5.02
CA PRO A 56 -6.84 -9.95 -4.71
C PRO A 56 -6.65 -10.34 -3.24
N TYR A 57 -7.51 -11.17 -2.74
CA TYR A 57 -7.42 -11.68 -1.37
C TYR A 57 -6.07 -12.36 -1.16
N GLY A 58 -5.39 -12.01 -0.08
CA GLY A 58 -4.09 -12.59 0.25
C GLY A 58 -2.94 -12.15 -0.65
N ALA A 59 -3.14 -11.12 -1.46
CA ALA A 59 -2.09 -10.61 -2.33
C ALA A 59 -1.00 -9.89 -1.54
N LEU A 60 0.22 -9.94 -2.06
CA LEU A 60 1.37 -9.22 -1.52
C LEU A 60 1.67 -8.00 -2.37
N SER A 61 1.91 -6.87 -1.71
CA SER A 61 2.48 -5.69 -2.35
C SER A 61 3.72 -5.25 -1.58
N VAL A 62 4.73 -4.76 -2.29
CA VAL A 62 5.99 -4.34 -1.68
C VAL A 62 6.32 -2.92 -2.14
N VAL A 63 6.54 -2.03 -1.18
CA VAL A 63 6.99 -0.67 -1.44
C VAL A 63 8.35 -0.48 -0.78
N ASP A 64 9.28 0.06 -1.54
CA ASP A 64 10.64 0.33 -1.10
C ASP A 64 10.85 1.83 -1.01
N TRP A 65 11.11 2.34 0.19
CA TRP A 65 11.41 3.76 0.44
C TRP A 65 12.89 4.03 0.68
N SER A 66 13.77 3.05 0.44
CA SER A 66 15.18 3.12 0.88
C SER A 66 16.00 4.24 0.23
N ASP A 67 15.66 4.65 -0.98
CA ASP A 67 16.42 5.66 -1.75
C ASP A 67 15.76 7.05 -1.71
N GLY A 68 14.88 7.30 -0.77
CA GLY A 68 14.20 8.59 -0.63
C GLY A 68 13.02 8.79 -1.58
N VAL A 69 12.98 8.10 -2.69
CA VAL A 69 11.82 8.07 -3.60
C VAL A 69 11.17 6.69 -3.46
N PRO A 70 9.88 6.63 -3.08
CA PRO A 70 9.24 5.34 -2.92
C PRO A 70 9.06 4.63 -4.26
N VAL A 71 9.38 3.34 -4.29
CA VAL A 71 9.27 2.50 -5.49
C VAL A 71 8.37 1.31 -5.16
N VAL A 72 7.35 1.09 -5.98
CA VAL A 72 6.52 -0.11 -5.87
C VAL A 72 7.25 -1.25 -6.57
N ARG A 73 7.69 -2.24 -5.78
CA ARG A 73 8.42 -3.40 -6.31
C ARG A 73 7.47 -4.50 -6.75
N VAL A 74 6.36 -4.66 -6.04
CA VAL A 74 5.35 -5.67 -6.32
C VAL A 74 3.99 -5.06 -6.02
N ALA A 75 3.01 -5.27 -6.86
CA ALA A 75 1.65 -4.80 -6.66
C ALA A 75 0.65 -5.94 -6.89
N GLY A 76 0.01 -6.39 -5.81
CA GLY A 76 -1.07 -7.36 -5.91
C GLY A 76 -0.67 -8.77 -6.34
N ALA A 77 0.54 -9.21 -5.97
CA ALA A 77 1.01 -10.55 -6.34
C ALA A 77 0.25 -11.64 -5.59
N VAL A 78 -0.21 -12.64 -6.32
CA VAL A 78 -0.85 -13.82 -5.74
C VAL A 78 0.22 -14.89 -5.54
N LEU A 79 0.41 -15.31 -4.28
CA LEU A 79 1.49 -16.21 -3.90
C LEU A 79 1.06 -17.67 -3.81
N TYR A 80 -0.17 -17.97 -4.20
CA TYR A 80 -0.70 -19.33 -4.18
C TYR A 80 -1.41 -19.62 -5.51
N SER A 81 -1.51 -20.89 -5.85
CA SER A 81 -2.28 -21.31 -7.01
C SER A 81 -3.70 -21.66 -6.56
N PRO A 82 -4.74 -21.01 -7.10
CA PRO A 82 -6.13 -21.31 -6.75
C PRO A 82 -6.72 -22.49 -7.49
N ALA A 83 -5.94 -23.28 -8.14
CA ALA A 83 -6.39 -24.39 -8.97
C ALA A 83 -7.15 -25.47 -8.20
#